data_c55dd1e1b4676a63ed8f134e490082e8
#
_entry.id   c55dd1e1b4676a63ed8f134e490082e8
#
_cell.length_a   1.000
_cell.length_b   1.000
_cell.length_c   1.000
_cell.angle_alpha   90.00
_cell.angle_beta   90.00
_cell.angle_gamma   90.00
#
_symmetry.space_group_name_H-M   'P 1'
#
loop_
_entity.id
_entity.type
_entity.pdbx_description
1 polymer ?
#
loop_
_entity_poly.entity_id
_entity_poly.type
_entity_poly.pdbx_seq_one_letter_code
_entity_poly.pdbx_strand_id
1 'polypeptide(L)'
;HLSIGILCLALSGLFDAFDGKVARSKKDRTMDEKRFGIQIDSLCDLVSFGVFPVVLCWYSGMNTPFGMVILALYCLAGMIRLAYYNVLEEKKNNDDDDAEVIEQSDGRKYFHGMPITAISVGLPIIYVTSPLLGSSFPILLHGIMILAMILFITDFRFPKPTTKELMVIIVIVAVAVVW
;
A
#
# COMPACT_ATOMS: atom_id res chain seq x y z
N HIS A 1 13.35 -16.83 6.26
CA HIS A 1 12.12 -16.82 7.05
C HIS A 1 11.07 -15.89 6.38
N LEU A 2 10.36 -16.44 5.42
CA LEU A 2 9.34 -15.69 4.62
C LEU A 2 8.21 -15.15 5.53
N SER A 3 7.78 -15.94 6.53
CA SER A 3 6.75 -15.53 7.50
C SER A 3 7.13 -14.24 8.25
N ILE A 4 8.41 -14.09 8.63
CA ILE A 4 8.89 -12.86 9.26
C ILE A 4 8.80 -11.68 8.29
N GLY A 5 9.14 -11.87 7.01
CA GLY A 5 8.99 -10.84 5.98
C GLY A 5 7.54 -10.40 5.80
N ILE A 6 6.61 -11.35 5.78
CA ILE A 6 5.16 -11.06 5.70
C ILE A 6 4.68 -10.29 6.94
N LEU A 7 5.15 -10.66 8.13
CA LEU A 7 4.84 -9.92 9.36
C LEU A 7 5.41 -8.49 9.31
N CYS A 8 6.67 -8.33 8.85
CA CYS A 8 7.26 -7.01 8.67
C CYS A 8 6.47 -6.14 7.68
N LEU A 9 5.94 -6.72 6.60
CA LEU A 9 5.09 -6.01 5.65
C LEU A 9 3.79 -5.52 6.32
N ALA A 10 3.13 -6.36 7.12
CA ALA A 10 1.95 -5.97 7.86
C ALA A 10 2.24 -4.86 8.89
N LEU A 11 3.36 -4.96 9.59
CA LEU A 11 3.80 -3.94 10.55
C LEU A 11 4.16 -2.61 9.87
N SER A 12 4.79 -2.63 8.68
CA SER A 12 5.09 -1.39 7.94
C SER A 12 3.82 -0.64 7.57
N GLY A 13 2.74 -1.34 7.15
CA GLY A 13 1.44 -0.71 6.93
C GLY A 13 0.80 -0.12 8.19
N LEU A 14 1.06 -0.74 9.35
CA LEU A 14 0.62 -0.16 10.63
C LEU A 14 1.38 1.13 10.96
N PHE A 15 2.72 1.13 10.82
CA PHE A 15 3.53 2.31 11.10
C PHE A 15 3.20 3.46 10.15
N ASP A 16 3.01 3.19 8.87
CA ASP A 16 2.55 4.16 7.88
C ASP A 16 1.22 4.85 8.30
N ALA A 17 0.27 4.10 8.83
CA ALA A 17 -0.99 4.67 9.31
C ALA A 17 -0.81 5.67 10.48
N PHE A 18 0.32 5.62 11.20
CA PHE A 18 0.62 6.47 12.35
C PHE A 18 1.58 7.61 12.05
N ASP A 19 2.54 7.46 11.14
CA ASP A 19 3.61 8.44 10.90
C ASP A 19 3.07 9.77 10.37
N GLY A 20 2.08 9.78 9.49
CA GLY A 20 1.38 10.97 9.05
C GLY A 20 0.69 11.73 10.18
N LYS A 21 0.20 11.04 11.25
CA LYS A 21 -0.36 11.69 12.43
C LYS A 21 0.74 12.35 13.27
N VAL A 22 1.87 11.65 13.43
CA VAL A 22 3.05 12.16 14.15
C VAL A 22 3.62 13.37 13.40
N ALA A 23 3.80 13.27 12.09
CA ALA A 23 4.30 14.36 11.28
C ALA A 23 3.43 15.63 11.38
N ARG A 24 2.11 15.50 11.37
CA ARG A 24 1.17 16.61 11.50
C ARG A 24 1.08 17.20 12.93
N SER A 25 1.66 16.58 13.94
CA SER A 25 1.69 17.13 15.30
C SER A 25 2.59 18.37 15.43
N LYS A 26 3.60 18.52 14.57
CA LYS A 26 4.44 19.72 14.47
C LYS A 26 3.67 20.84 13.76
N LYS A 27 3.27 21.90 14.50
CA LYS A 27 2.41 22.99 13.98
C LYS A 27 3.18 24.00 13.12
N ASP A 28 4.45 24.28 13.44
CA ASP A 28 5.26 25.31 12.80
C ASP A 28 6.18 24.69 11.71
N ARG A 29 5.57 24.13 10.66
CA ARG A 29 6.32 23.55 9.54
C ARG A 29 6.46 24.57 8.41
N THR A 30 7.68 24.75 7.91
CA THR A 30 7.94 25.52 6.69
C THR A 30 7.38 24.80 5.45
N MET A 31 7.20 25.50 4.35
CA MET A 31 6.75 24.89 3.09
C MET A 31 7.74 23.82 2.60
N ASP A 32 9.05 24.07 2.74
CA ASP A 32 10.08 23.12 2.33
C ASP A 32 10.06 21.85 3.21
N GLU A 33 9.84 21.97 4.52
CA GLU A 33 9.67 20.81 5.42
C GLU A 33 8.42 19.99 5.05
N LYS A 34 7.33 20.63 4.63
CA LYS A 34 6.13 19.92 4.16
C LYS A 34 6.40 19.18 2.86
N ARG A 35 7.00 19.83 1.87
CA ARG A 35 7.36 19.21 0.58
C ARG A 35 8.33 18.05 0.76
N PHE A 36 9.38 18.25 1.57
CA PHE A 36 10.33 17.18 1.90
C PHE A 36 9.63 15.99 2.57
N GLY A 37 8.71 16.25 3.52
CA GLY A 37 7.92 15.21 4.18
C GLY A 37 7.12 14.35 3.20
N ILE A 38 6.43 14.98 2.24
CA ILE A 38 5.65 14.27 1.20
C ILE A 38 6.57 13.39 0.33
N GLN A 39 7.74 13.90 -0.06
CA GLN A 39 8.66 13.15 -0.90
C GLN A 39 9.28 11.95 -0.18
N ILE A 40 9.73 12.13 1.06
CA ILE A 40 10.33 11.04 1.83
C ILE A 40 9.32 9.95 2.17
N ASP A 41 8.09 10.33 2.49
CA ASP A 41 6.96 9.43 2.71
C ASP A 41 6.72 8.54 1.49
N SER A 42 6.58 9.15 0.30
CA SER A 42 6.42 8.40 -0.95
C SER A 42 7.59 7.48 -1.30
N LEU A 43 8.83 7.88 -0.98
CA LEU A 43 9.99 7.01 -1.19
C LEU A 43 9.99 5.82 -0.22
N CYS A 44 9.62 6.04 1.04
CA CYS A 44 9.45 4.97 2.02
C CYS A 44 8.34 4.01 1.60
N ASP A 45 7.20 4.53 1.14
CA ASP A 45 6.08 3.75 0.63
C ASP A 45 6.47 2.90 -0.58
N LEU A 46 7.22 3.48 -1.52
CA LEU A 46 7.70 2.74 -2.68
C LEU A 46 8.58 1.56 -2.27
N VAL A 47 9.46 1.73 -1.30
CA VAL A 47 10.31 0.65 -0.80
C VAL A 47 9.47 -0.38 -0.04
N SER A 48 8.62 0.05 0.88
CA SER A 48 7.86 -0.83 1.78
C SER A 48 6.72 -1.57 1.09
N PHE A 49 6.03 -0.93 0.13
CA PHE A 49 4.83 -1.47 -0.51
C PHE A 49 4.97 -1.70 -2.01
N GLY A 50 6.02 -1.15 -2.64
CA GLY A 50 6.38 -1.44 -4.02
C GLY A 50 7.43 -2.55 -4.10
N VAL A 51 8.64 -2.30 -3.59
CA VAL A 51 9.79 -3.19 -3.76
C VAL A 51 9.74 -4.40 -2.83
N PHE A 52 9.42 -4.21 -1.56
CA PHE A 52 9.44 -5.31 -0.58
C PHE A 52 8.44 -6.43 -0.90
N PRO A 53 7.17 -6.17 -1.31
CA PRO A 53 6.27 -7.21 -1.81
C PRO A 53 6.80 -7.97 -3.02
N VAL A 54 7.53 -7.31 -3.93
CA VAL A 54 8.20 -7.96 -5.07
C VAL A 54 9.19 -9.01 -4.57
N VAL A 55 10.03 -8.67 -3.60
CA VAL A 55 10.99 -9.60 -3.00
C VAL A 55 10.27 -10.79 -2.34
N LEU A 56 9.20 -10.52 -1.58
CA LEU A 56 8.42 -11.57 -0.92
C LEU A 56 7.76 -12.53 -1.93
N CYS A 57 7.15 -12.00 -2.99
CA CYS A 57 6.52 -12.80 -4.04
C CYS A 57 7.56 -13.59 -4.85
N TRP A 58 8.74 -13.03 -5.10
CA TRP A 58 9.86 -13.75 -5.72
C TRP A 58 10.23 -15.00 -4.91
N TYR A 59 10.45 -14.86 -3.61
CA TYR A 59 10.75 -15.97 -2.70
C TYR A 59 9.57 -16.92 -2.48
N SER A 60 8.34 -16.49 -2.79
CA SER A 60 7.12 -17.30 -2.70
C SER A 60 6.81 -18.10 -3.99
N GLY A 61 7.73 -18.10 -4.98
CA GLY A 61 7.64 -18.91 -6.19
C GLY A 61 7.34 -18.14 -7.48
N MET A 62 7.31 -16.78 -7.47
CA MET A 62 7.20 -15.96 -8.69
C MET A 62 8.57 -15.68 -9.35
N ASN A 63 9.48 -16.66 -9.32
CA ASN A 63 10.85 -16.53 -9.82
C ASN A 63 11.02 -16.91 -11.31
N THR A 64 9.93 -17.11 -12.04
CA THR A 64 9.95 -17.33 -13.49
C THR A 64 10.13 -16.03 -14.26
N PRO A 65 10.64 -16.07 -15.53
CA PRO A 65 10.72 -14.85 -16.36
C PRO A 65 9.40 -14.10 -16.49
N PHE A 66 8.28 -14.83 -16.59
CA PHE A 66 6.94 -14.25 -16.64
C PHE A 66 6.58 -13.60 -15.30
N GLY A 67 6.86 -14.26 -14.16
CA GLY A 67 6.66 -13.70 -12.83
C GLY A 67 7.48 -12.41 -12.63
N MET A 68 8.75 -12.38 -13.09
CA MET A 68 9.58 -11.17 -13.01
C MET A 68 8.99 -9.98 -13.74
N VAL A 69 8.42 -10.20 -14.94
CA VAL A 69 7.75 -9.12 -15.70
C VAL A 69 6.56 -8.58 -14.93
N ILE A 70 5.72 -9.44 -14.36
CA ILE A 70 4.56 -9.02 -13.55
C ILE A 70 5.04 -8.21 -12.34
N LEU A 71 6.05 -8.67 -11.62
CA LEU A 71 6.59 -8.00 -10.44
C LEU A 71 7.20 -6.63 -10.77
N ALA A 72 7.89 -6.52 -11.91
CA ALA A 72 8.41 -5.24 -12.41
C ALA A 72 7.28 -4.26 -12.76
N LEU A 73 6.25 -4.74 -13.46
CA LEU A 73 5.08 -3.92 -13.81
C LEU A 73 4.27 -3.50 -12.57
N TYR A 74 4.16 -4.37 -11.56
CA TYR A 74 3.56 -4.03 -10.27
C TYR A 74 4.31 -2.88 -9.59
N CYS A 75 5.64 -2.96 -9.50
CA CYS A 75 6.45 -1.91 -8.90
C CYS A 75 6.30 -0.59 -9.67
N LEU A 76 6.29 -0.63 -11.01
CA LEU A 76 6.05 0.53 -11.86
C LEU A 76 4.66 1.14 -11.64
N ALA A 77 3.62 0.33 -11.55
CA ALA A 77 2.26 0.78 -11.26
C ALA A 77 2.17 1.47 -9.89
N GLY A 78 2.83 0.92 -8.86
CA GLY A 78 2.96 1.53 -7.53
C GLY A 78 3.66 2.89 -7.58
N MET A 79 4.75 3.00 -8.34
CA MET A 79 5.48 4.26 -8.55
C MET A 79 4.60 5.32 -9.21
N ILE A 80 3.88 4.97 -10.28
CA ILE A 80 2.95 5.87 -10.97
C ILE A 80 1.85 6.34 -10.00
N ARG A 81 1.35 5.41 -9.17
CA ARG A 81 0.33 5.72 -8.17
C ARG A 81 0.81 6.75 -7.15
N LEU A 82 2.00 6.57 -6.58
CA LEU A 82 2.59 7.51 -5.63
C LEU A 82 2.86 8.88 -6.25
N ALA A 83 3.38 8.91 -7.48
CA ALA A 83 3.59 10.16 -8.20
C ALA A 83 2.27 10.92 -8.42
N TYR A 84 1.19 10.22 -8.77
CA TYR A 84 -0.13 10.83 -8.93
C TYR A 84 -0.65 11.43 -7.60
N TYR A 85 -0.50 10.70 -6.48
CA TYR A 85 -0.88 11.20 -5.17
C TYR A 85 -0.08 12.43 -4.75
N ASN A 86 1.21 12.48 -5.02
CA ASN A 86 2.05 13.63 -4.71
C ASN A 86 1.57 14.89 -5.44
N VAL A 87 1.16 14.76 -6.71
CA VAL A 87 0.60 15.89 -7.47
C VAL A 87 -0.73 16.37 -6.86
N LEU A 88 -1.59 15.44 -6.43
CA LEU A 88 -2.85 15.81 -5.78
C LEU A 88 -2.63 16.49 -4.41
N GLU A 89 -1.68 16.00 -3.62
CA GLU A 89 -1.33 16.57 -2.31
C GLU A 89 -0.72 17.98 -2.48
N GLU A 90 0.11 18.19 -3.50
CA GLU A 90 0.70 19.49 -3.78
C GLU A 90 -0.35 20.53 -4.23
N LYS A 91 -1.31 20.15 -5.07
CA LYS A 91 -2.45 21.00 -5.43
C LYS A 91 -3.26 21.42 -4.22
N LYS A 92 -3.56 20.50 -3.32
CA LYS A 92 -4.30 20.74 -2.09
C LYS A 92 -3.58 21.73 -1.14
N ASN A 93 -2.25 21.72 -1.12
CA ASN A 93 -1.46 22.61 -0.27
C ASN A 93 -1.34 24.03 -0.85
N ASN A 94 -1.65 24.23 -2.13
CA ASN A 94 -1.57 25.53 -2.81
C ASN A 94 -2.90 26.30 -2.85
N ASP A 95 -3.93 25.86 -2.08
CA ASP A 95 -5.28 26.46 -2.05
C ASP A 95 -5.97 26.57 -3.43
N ASP A 96 -5.57 25.76 -4.40
CA ASP A 96 -6.32 25.61 -5.64
C ASP A 96 -7.62 24.84 -5.31
N ASP A 97 -8.74 25.54 -5.35
CA ASP A 97 -10.11 25.08 -5.02
C ASP A 97 -10.58 23.85 -5.84
N ASP A 98 -9.81 23.42 -6.83
CA ASP A 98 -10.11 22.27 -7.70
C ASP A 98 -9.55 20.93 -7.18
N ALA A 99 -8.90 20.89 -6.02
CA ALA A 99 -8.46 19.65 -5.40
C ALA A 99 -9.65 18.95 -4.72
N GLU A 100 -10.47 18.30 -5.52
CA GLU A 100 -11.64 17.51 -5.07
C GLU A 100 -11.31 16.46 -4.02
N VAL A 101 -11.35 16.87 -2.76
CA VAL A 101 -11.84 15.96 -1.71
C VAL A 101 -13.36 15.95 -1.89
N ILE A 102 -13.90 15.02 -2.63
CA ILE A 102 -15.35 14.85 -2.74
C ILE A 102 -15.84 14.42 -1.35
N GLU A 103 -16.17 15.41 -0.52
CA GLU A 103 -17.05 15.21 0.61
C GLU A 103 -18.45 14.96 0.04
N GLN A 104 -18.80 13.69 -0.10
CA GLN A 104 -20.19 13.36 -0.34
C GLN A 104 -20.97 13.39 0.98
N SER A 105 -22.28 13.63 0.87
CA SER A 105 -23.29 13.83 1.92
C SER A 105 -23.36 12.75 3.03
N ASP A 106 -22.45 11.78 3.06
CA ASP A 106 -22.42 10.65 3.99
C ASP A 106 -21.22 10.70 4.98
N GLY A 107 -20.48 11.79 5.04
CA GLY A 107 -19.38 12.02 6.01
C GLY A 107 -18.16 11.08 5.88
N ARG A 108 -18.11 10.20 4.87
CA ARG A 108 -16.99 9.29 4.59
C ARG A 108 -16.03 9.91 3.59
N LYS A 109 -14.74 9.85 3.91
CA LYS A 109 -13.67 10.25 2.98
C LYS A 109 -13.38 9.10 2.03
N TYR A 110 -13.27 9.39 0.74
CA TYR A 110 -12.91 8.41 -0.28
C TYR A 110 -11.53 8.72 -0.84
N PHE A 111 -10.79 7.67 -1.19
CA PHE A 111 -9.58 7.79 -1.99
C PHE A 111 -9.91 7.65 -3.46
N HIS A 112 -9.20 8.38 -4.31
CA HIS A 112 -9.15 8.10 -5.75
C HIS A 112 -8.28 6.87 -6.01
N GLY A 113 -8.90 5.70 -6.28
CA GLY A 113 -8.24 4.42 -6.48
C GLY A 113 -7.63 3.79 -5.23
N MET A 114 -7.06 2.60 -5.38
CA MET A 114 -6.48 1.82 -4.28
C MET A 114 -5.16 2.42 -3.79
N PRO A 115 -4.98 2.70 -2.48
CA PRO A 115 -3.69 3.13 -1.95
C PRO A 115 -2.66 1.99 -2.04
N ILE A 116 -1.38 2.33 -2.28
CA ILE A 116 -0.30 1.34 -2.38
C ILE A 116 -0.14 0.54 -1.07
N THR A 117 -0.42 1.17 0.07
CA THR A 117 -0.36 0.56 1.40
C THR A 117 -1.34 -0.60 1.59
N ALA A 118 -2.39 -0.71 0.76
CA ALA A 118 -3.36 -1.81 0.84
C ALA A 118 -2.71 -3.20 0.64
N ILE A 119 -1.56 -3.28 -0.04
CA ILE A 119 -0.81 -4.54 -0.20
C ILE A 119 -0.29 -5.08 1.13
N SER A 120 -0.03 -4.21 2.11
CA SER A 120 0.43 -4.60 3.45
C SER A 120 -0.60 -5.40 4.25
N VAL A 121 -1.84 -5.35 3.82
CA VAL A 121 -2.95 -6.15 4.37
C VAL A 121 -3.27 -7.31 3.44
N GLY A 122 -3.39 -7.05 2.13
CA GLY A 122 -3.80 -8.03 1.14
C GLY A 122 -2.84 -9.21 1.04
N LEU A 123 -1.54 -8.94 0.88
CA LEU A 123 -0.54 -9.99 0.69
C LEU A 123 -0.40 -10.92 1.92
N PRO A 124 -0.34 -10.42 3.18
CA PRO A 124 -0.35 -11.29 4.36
C PRO A 124 -1.58 -12.18 4.48
N ILE A 125 -2.79 -11.66 4.22
CA ILE A 125 -4.03 -12.47 4.25
C ILE A 125 -3.93 -13.62 3.25
N ILE A 126 -3.44 -13.35 2.04
CA ILE A 126 -3.27 -14.35 1.01
C ILE A 126 -2.19 -15.36 1.41
N TYR A 127 -1.12 -14.91 2.04
CA TYR A 127 -0.04 -15.79 2.49
C TYR A 127 -0.53 -16.86 3.49
N VAL A 128 -1.52 -16.56 4.31
CA VAL A 128 -2.16 -17.54 5.23
C VAL A 128 -2.77 -18.72 4.46
N THR A 129 -3.17 -18.53 3.20
CA THR A 129 -3.69 -19.62 2.37
C THR A 129 -2.60 -20.51 1.75
N SER A 130 -1.32 -20.13 1.88
CA SER A 130 -0.21 -20.86 1.24
C SER A 130 -0.12 -22.35 1.63
N PRO A 131 -0.35 -22.78 2.89
CA PRO A 131 -0.32 -24.20 3.25
C PRO A 131 -1.44 -25.01 2.60
N LEU A 132 -2.59 -24.37 2.34
CA LEU A 132 -3.75 -25.01 1.72
C LEU A 132 -3.57 -25.21 0.21
N LEU A 133 -2.91 -24.26 -0.46
CA LEU A 133 -2.74 -24.27 -1.92
C LEU A 133 -1.47 -25.02 -2.37
N GLY A 134 -0.47 -25.17 -1.51
CA GLY A 134 0.77 -25.88 -1.83
C GLY A 134 1.40 -25.38 -3.14
N SER A 135 1.55 -26.27 -4.14
CA SER A 135 2.17 -25.95 -5.45
C SER A 135 1.37 -24.97 -6.31
N SER A 136 0.09 -24.75 -6.02
CA SER A 136 -0.77 -23.79 -6.76
C SER A 136 -0.67 -22.35 -6.22
N PHE A 137 -0.02 -22.15 -5.08
CA PHE A 137 0.11 -20.83 -4.46
C PHE A 137 0.77 -19.77 -5.35
N PRO A 138 1.87 -20.07 -6.12
CA PRO A 138 2.44 -19.10 -7.03
C PRO A 138 1.47 -18.62 -8.11
N ILE A 139 0.56 -19.48 -8.59
CA ILE A 139 -0.46 -19.12 -9.60
C ILE A 139 -1.41 -18.06 -9.02
N LEU A 140 -1.86 -18.26 -7.78
CA LEU A 140 -2.69 -17.29 -7.06
C LEU A 140 -1.95 -15.95 -6.92
N LEU A 141 -0.66 -15.96 -6.56
CA LEU A 141 0.14 -14.75 -6.43
C LEU A 141 0.24 -13.97 -7.76
N HIS A 142 0.42 -14.66 -8.90
CA HIS A 142 0.42 -14.00 -10.21
C HIS A 142 -0.90 -13.25 -10.45
N GLY A 143 -2.05 -13.90 -10.19
CA GLY A 143 -3.37 -13.28 -10.35
C GLY A 143 -3.54 -12.06 -9.46
N ILE A 144 -3.10 -12.13 -8.21
CA ILE A 144 -3.24 -11.04 -7.24
C ILE A 144 -2.32 -9.86 -7.55
N MET A 145 -1.08 -10.12 -7.96
CA MET A 145 -0.16 -9.04 -8.33
C MET A 145 -0.63 -8.32 -9.60
N ILE A 146 -1.22 -9.05 -10.57
CA ILE A 146 -1.87 -8.44 -11.74
C ILE A 146 -3.08 -7.60 -11.32
N LEU A 147 -3.92 -8.12 -10.43
CA LEU A 147 -5.08 -7.39 -9.91
C LEU A 147 -4.64 -6.12 -9.19
N ALA A 148 -3.65 -6.20 -8.30
CA ALA A 148 -3.13 -5.04 -7.58
C ALA A 148 -2.57 -3.97 -8.54
N MET A 149 -1.81 -4.39 -9.56
CA MET A 149 -1.30 -3.50 -10.61
C MET A 149 -2.43 -2.75 -11.33
N ILE A 150 -3.50 -3.45 -11.72
CA ILE A 150 -4.68 -2.84 -12.37
C ILE A 150 -5.35 -1.86 -11.42
N LEU A 151 -5.55 -2.24 -10.15
CA LEU A 151 -6.20 -1.41 -9.14
C LEU A 151 -5.39 -0.15 -8.78
N PHE A 152 -4.06 -0.17 -8.89
CA PHE A 152 -3.22 1.00 -8.67
C PHE A 152 -3.37 2.05 -9.78
N ILE A 153 -3.57 1.60 -11.02
CA ILE A 153 -3.69 2.50 -12.19
C ILE A 153 -5.13 2.97 -12.40
N THR A 154 -6.11 2.14 -11.98
CA THR A 154 -7.53 2.45 -12.21
C THR A 154 -8.02 3.49 -11.20
N ASP A 155 -8.70 4.53 -11.70
CA ASP A 155 -9.35 5.53 -10.86
C ASP A 155 -10.76 5.06 -10.49
N PHE A 156 -10.93 4.66 -9.22
CA PHE A 156 -12.22 4.31 -8.63
C PHE A 156 -12.30 4.80 -7.18
N ARG A 157 -13.51 5.00 -6.68
CA ARG A 157 -13.71 5.49 -5.31
C ARG A 157 -13.50 4.35 -4.31
N PHE A 158 -12.44 4.43 -3.54
CA PHE A 158 -12.14 3.46 -2.48
C PHE A 158 -12.48 4.05 -1.10
N PRO A 159 -13.35 3.42 -0.31
CA PRO A 159 -13.67 3.90 1.03
C PRO A 159 -12.44 3.83 1.93
N LYS A 160 -12.14 4.91 2.63
CA LYS A 160 -11.00 4.96 3.57
C LYS A 160 -11.27 4.05 4.76
N PRO A 161 -10.48 2.98 4.99
CA PRO A 161 -10.65 2.16 6.18
C PRO A 161 -10.35 2.98 7.43
N THR A 162 -11.13 2.78 8.46
CA THR A 162 -10.91 3.42 9.77
C THR A 162 -9.66 2.82 10.41
N THR A 163 -8.94 3.63 11.19
CA THR A 163 -7.72 3.17 11.92
C THR A 163 -8.01 1.95 12.80
N LYS A 164 -9.25 1.82 13.32
CA LYS A 164 -9.67 0.66 14.12
C LYS A 164 -9.78 -0.62 13.27
N GLU A 165 -10.38 -0.52 12.09
CA GLU A 165 -10.48 -1.64 11.13
C GLU A 165 -9.10 -2.11 10.69
N LEU A 166 -8.20 -1.16 10.39
CA LEU A 166 -6.82 -1.48 10.02
C LEU A 166 -6.09 -2.22 11.15
N MET A 167 -6.21 -1.76 12.42
CA MET A 167 -5.62 -2.44 13.57
C MET A 167 -6.16 -3.86 13.76
N VAL A 168 -7.47 -4.05 13.64
CA VAL A 168 -8.10 -5.39 13.78
C VAL A 168 -7.57 -6.32 12.70
N ILE A 169 -7.48 -5.88 11.46
CA ILE A 169 -6.98 -6.69 10.35
C ILE A 169 -5.52 -7.08 10.58
N ILE A 170 -4.67 -6.14 11.03
CA ILE A 170 -3.25 -6.41 11.30
C ILE A 170 -3.08 -7.41 12.43
N VAL A 171 -3.86 -7.29 13.51
CA VAL A 171 -3.84 -8.27 14.62
C VAL A 171 -4.24 -9.67 14.13
N ILE A 172 -5.31 -9.77 13.32
CA ILE A 172 -5.74 -11.04 12.74
C ILE A 172 -4.62 -11.65 11.88
N VAL A 173 -4.00 -10.84 11.02
CA VAL A 173 -2.89 -11.29 10.17
C VAL A 173 -1.68 -11.70 10.99
N ALA A 174 -1.29 -10.93 12.02
CA ALA A 174 -0.16 -11.26 12.88
C ALA A 174 -0.38 -12.61 13.60
N VAL A 175 -1.58 -12.84 14.14
CA VAL A 175 -1.94 -14.12 14.77
C VAL A 175 -1.90 -15.27 13.74
N ALA A 176 -2.45 -15.07 12.55
CA ALA A 176 -2.53 -16.09 11.51
C ALA A 176 -1.16 -16.43 10.87
N VAL A 177 -0.19 -15.51 10.88
CA VAL A 177 1.18 -15.73 10.36
C VAL A 177 2.08 -16.40 11.40
N VAL A 178 1.80 -16.21 12.70
CA VAL A 178 2.59 -16.79 13.80
C VAL A 178 2.11 -18.22 14.13
N TRP A 179 0.87 -18.57 13.79
CA TRP A 179 0.30 -19.93 13.97
C TRP A 179 0.65 -20.84 12.79
#